data_6136f95e9a9aebfd140e1719d35fdaf9
#
_entry.id   6136f95e9a9aebfd140e1719d35fdaf9
#
_cell.length_a   1.000
_cell.length_b   1.000
_cell.length_c   1.000
_cell.angle_alpha   90.00
_cell.angle_beta   90.00
_cell.angle_gamma   90.00
#
_symmetry.space_group_name_H-M   'P 1'
#
loop_
_entity.id
_entity.type
_entity.pdbx_description
1 polymer ?
#
loop_
_entity_poly.entity_id
_entity_poly.type
_entity_poly.pdbx_seq_one_letter_code
_entity_poly.pdbx_strand_id
1 'polypeptide(L)'
;MLKGIPSLLSPELLKVLMEMGHGDTLVIGDGNFPHASIAGDSPLIRLDGHGCAEVLDAILTLFPLDTYVDAPVSLMEVVPGDNVETPIWDEFAKIIEKHQPGTTIRHVERFSFYDEAKKCYAVISTGETALYANVILQKGVVK
;
A
#
# COMPACT_ATOMS: atom_id res chain seq x y z
N MET A 1 15.96 -17.58 -2.77
CA MET A 1 16.12 -16.16 -2.37
C MET A 1 16.98 -15.43 -3.39
N LEU A 2 16.76 -14.14 -3.58
CA LEU A 2 17.51 -13.30 -4.51
C LEU A 2 18.31 -12.25 -3.74
N LYS A 3 19.51 -11.92 -4.23
CA LYS A 3 20.31 -10.83 -3.64
C LYS A 3 19.61 -9.49 -3.88
N GLY A 4 19.63 -8.62 -2.85
CA GLY A 4 19.06 -7.27 -2.94
C GLY A 4 17.52 -7.21 -2.87
N ILE A 5 16.86 -8.36 -2.71
CA ILE A 5 15.41 -8.44 -2.55
C ILE A 5 15.08 -8.65 -1.07
N PRO A 6 14.25 -7.80 -0.45
CA PRO A 6 13.77 -8.06 0.91
C PRO A 6 13.12 -9.44 1.01
N SER A 7 13.49 -10.21 2.03
CA SER A 7 13.01 -11.59 2.19
C SER A 7 11.49 -11.71 2.40
N LEU A 8 10.86 -10.62 2.84
CA LEU A 8 9.42 -10.49 2.97
C LEU A 8 8.68 -10.60 1.63
N LEU A 9 9.33 -10.20 0.54
CA LEU A 9 8.73 -10.23 -0.80
C LEU A 9 8.71 -11.66 -1.33
N SER A 10 7.55 -12.32 -1.24
CA SER A 10 7.34 -13.68 -1.75
C SER A 10 7.42 -13.72 -3.28
N PRO A 11 7.63 -14.91 -3.88
CA PRO A 11 7.57 -15.06 -5.34
C PRO A 11 6.25 -14.55 -5.94
N GLU A 12 5.13 -14.80 -5.28
CA GLU A 12 3.81 -14.29 -5.71
C GLU A 12 3.77 -12.76 -5.73
N LEU A 13 4.24 -12.13 -4.65
CA LEU A 13 4.24 -10.67 -4.57
C LEU A 13 5.20 -10.06 -5.60
N LEU A 14 6.38 -10.63 -5.78
CA LEU A 14 7.32 -10.20 -6.81
C LEU A 14 6.73 -10.29 -8.21
N LYS A 15 6.01 -11.37 -8.50
CA LYS A 15 5.30 -11.56 -9.77
C LYS A 15 4.28 -10.42 -9.96
N VAL A 16 3.46 -10.14 -8.96
CA VAL A 16 2.48 -9.05 -9.00
C VAL A 16 3.15 -7.70 -9.27
N LEU A 17 4.20 -7.36 -8.52
CA LEU A 17 4.91 -6.09 -8.69
C LEU A 17 5.54 -5.96 -10.08
N MET A 18 6.05 -7.07 -10.64
CA MET A 18 6.66 -7.10 -11.96
C MET A 18 5.62 -7.00 -13.09
N GLU A 19 4.46 -7.60 -12.93
CA GLU A 19 3.35 -7.54 -13.91
C GLU A 19 2.65 -6.19 -13.96
N MET A 20 2.61 -5.47 -12.84
CA MET A 20 1.99 -4.15 -12.78
C MET A 20 2.68 -3.17 -13.72
N GLY A 21 1.89 -2.41 -14.46
CA GLY A 21 2.35 -1.35 -15.36
C GLY A 21 2.21 0.05 -14.76
N HIS A 22 2.62 1.05 -15.52
CA HIS A 22 2.46 2.45 -15.13
C HIS A 22 0.99 2.81 -14.93
N GLY A 23 0.68 3.40 -13.79
CA GLY A 23 -0.67 3.79 -13.41
C GLY A 23 -1.47 2.71 -12.67
N ASP A 24 -1.02 1.45 -12.68
CA ASP A 24 -1.64 0.42 -11.86
C ASP A 24 -1.46 0.72 -10.37
N THR A 25 -2.44 0.32 -9.57
CA THR A 25 -2.45 0.57 -8.14
C THR A 25 -2.41 -0.71 -7.32
N LEU A 26 -1.88 -0.59 -6.11
CA LEU A 26 -1.74 -1.67 -5.15
C LEU A 26 -2.27 -1.19 -3.81
N VAL A 27 -3.09 -1.97 -3.11
CA VAL A 27 -3.53 -1.65 -1.75
C VAL A 27 -2.89 -2.57 -0.72
N ILE A 28 -2.39 -1.97 0.36
CA ILE A 28 -1.90 -2.66 1.57
C ILE A 28 -2.91 -2.35 2.66
N GLY A 29 -3.56 -3.37 3.22
CA GLY A 29 -4.59 -3.19 4.24
C GLY A 29 -4.15 -3.68 5.62
N ASP A 30 -4.65 -3.00 6.66
CA ASP A 30 -4.48 -3.43 8.06
C ASP A 30 -5.27 -4.72 8.35
N GLY A 31 -5.13 -5.26 9.57
CA GLY A 31 -5.77 -6.53 9.96
C GLY A 31 -7.30 -6.52 9.94
N ASN A 32 -7.92 -5.36 9.92
CA ASN A 32 -9.38 -5.18 9.86
C ASN A 32 -9.90 -4.84 8.46
N PHE A 33 -9.00 -4.60 7.50
CA PHE A 33 -9.40 -4.26 6.14
C PHE A 33 -10.10 -5.46 5.47
N PRO A 34 -11.17 -5.24 4.69
CA PRO A 34 -11.92 -6.34 4.05
C PRO A 34 -11.20 -6.86 2.79
N HIS A 35 -10.01 -7.42 2.97
CA HIS A 35 -9.09 -7.80 1.87
C HIS A 35 -9.75 -8.70 0.83
N ALA A 36 -10.38 -9.79 1.26
CA ALA A 36 -10.96 -10.77 0.34
C ALA A 36 -12.15 -10.19 -0.44
N SER A 37 -13.01 -9.41 0.23
CA SER A 37 -14.16 -8.76 -0.41
C SER A 37 -13.72 -7.72 -1.43
N ILE A 38 -12.69 -6.93 -1.08
CA ILE A 38 -12.13 -5.89 -1.96
C ILE A 38 -11.39 -6.52 -3.14
N ALA A 39 -10.62 -7.58 -2.92
CA ALA A 39 -9.86 -8.22 -3.98
C ALA A 39 -10.77 -8.83 -5.06
N GLY A 40 -11.90 -9.45 -4.67
CA GLY A 40 -12.72 -10.17 -5.64
C GLY A 40 -11.87 -11.19 -6.40
N ASP A 41 -11.78 -11.04 -7.72
CA ASP A 41 -10.95 -11.89 -8.59
C ASP A 41 -9.51 -11.41 -8.75
N SER A 42 -9.16 -10.25 -8.19
CA SER A 42 -7.80 -9.73 -8.23
C SER A 42 -6.86 -10.52 -7.32
N PRO A 43 -5.55 -10.53 -7.60
CA PRO A 43 -4.59 -11.19 -6.71
C PRO A 43 -4.67 -10.68 -5.27
N LEU A 44 -4.75 -11.62 -4.33
CA LEU A 44 -4.70 -11.36 -2.90
C LEU A 44 -3.46 -12.04 -2.32
N ILE A 45 -2.51 -11.24 -1.88
CA ILE A 45 -1.26 -11.71 -1.28
C ILE A 45 -1.36 -11.57 0.23
N ARG A 46 -1.30 -12.68 0.96
CA ARG A 46 -1.42 -12.68 2.41
C ARG A 46 -0.07 -12.61 3.10
N LEU A 47 0.09 -11.58 3.93
CA LEU A 47 1.27 -11.33 4.76
C LEU A 47 0.84 -11.12 6.22
N ASP A 48 -0.02 -11.99 6.73
CA ASP A 48 -0.68 -11.83 8.03
C ASP A 48 0.27 -11.76 9.23
N GLY A 49 1.49 -12.29 9.10
CA GLY A 49 2.53 -12.20 10.12
C GLY A 49 3.32 -10.90 10.15
N HIS A 50 2.98 -9.94 9.28
CA HIS A 50 3.73 -8.69 9.09
C HIS A 50 2.84 -7.47 9.26
N GLY A 51 3.44 -6.36 9.73
CA GLY A 51 2.76 -5.07 9.82
C GLY A 51 2.84 -4.27 8.51
N CYS A 52 1.98 -3.26 8.38
CA CYS A 52 1.92 -2.44 7.17
C CYS A 52 3.21 -1.65 6.90
N ALA A 53 3.86 -1.13 7.94
CA ALA A 53 5.07 -0.33 7.77
C ALA A 53 6.21 -1.15 7.15
N GLU A 54 6.48 -2.36 7.65
CA GLU A 54 7.53 -3.21 7.07
C GLU A 54 7.20 -3.71 5.67
N VAL A 55 5.93 -3.96 5.38
CA VAL A 55 5.47 -4.36 4.04
C VAL A 55 5.64 -3.19 3.06
N LEU A 56 5.25 -1.99 3.45
CA LEU A 56 5.44 -0.78 2.66
C LEU A 56 6.92 -0.54 2.35
N ASP A 57 7.78 -0.64 3.36
CA ASP A 57 9.23 -0.45 3.20
C ASP A 57 9.83 -1.46 2.21
N ALA A 58 9.46 -2.73 2.35
CA ALA A 58 9.92 -3.79 1.46
C ALA A 58 9.46 -3.56 0.00
N ILE A 59 8.20 -3.23 -0.21
CA ILE A 59 7.64 -2.97 -1.54
C ILE A 59 8.34 -1.78 -2.19
N LEU A 60 8.51 -0.66 -1.48
CA LEU A 60 9.11 0.55 -2.01
C LEU A 60 10.60 0.41 -2.35
N THR A 61 11.26 -0.63 -1.88
CA THR A 61 12.62 -0.98 -2.35
C THR A 61 12.66 -1.23 -3.85
N LEU A 62 11.57 -1.74 -4.43
CA LEU A 62 11.48 -2.12 -5.84
C LEU A 62 10.45 -1.33 -6.64
N PHE A 63 9.49 -0.72 -5.97
CA PHE A 63 8.30 -0.13 -6.59
C PHE A 63 8.47 1.37 -6.76
N PRO A 64 8.56 1.88 -8.00
CA PRO A 64 8.59 3.31 -8.24
C PRO A 64 7.20 3.91 -8.02
N LEU A 65 7.11 4.98 -7.25
CA LEU A 65 5.88 5.76 -7.13
C LEU A 65 5.72 6.70 -8.32
N ASP A 66 4.49 6.87 -8.77
CA ASP A 66 4.19 7.65 -9.96
C ASP A 66 4.49 9.16 -9.75
N THR A 67 5.26 9.73 -10.65
CA THR A 67 5.61 11.16 -10.64
C THR A 67 4.76 11.98 -11.63
N TYR A 68 3.88 11.33 -12.38
CA TYR A 68 2.98 11.98 -13.34
C TYR A 68 1.64 12.38 -12.72
N VAL A 69 1.41 12.03 -11.46
CA VAL A 69 0.23 12.42 -10.68
C VAL A 69 0.65 13.26 -9.48
N ASP A 70 -0.26 14.06 -8.94
CA ASP A 70 0.04 14.95 -7.81
C ASP A 70 0.34 14.16 -6.54
N ALA A 71 -0.39 13.07 -6.28
CA ALA A 71 -0.23 12.27 -5.09
C ALA A 71 -0.37 10.76 -5.41
N PRO A 72 0.75 10.03 -5.56
CA PRO A 72 0.71 8.60 -5.88
C PRO A 72 0.45 7.70 -4.67
N VAL A 73 0.36 8.25 -3.47
CA VAL A 73 0.06 7.53 -2.22
C VAL A 73 -1.24 8.05 -1.64
N SER A 74 -2.13 7.13 -1.29
CA SER A 74 -3.41 7.45 -0.66
C SER A 74 -3.54 6.73 0.67
N LEU A 75 -3.95 7.45 1.71
CA LEU A 75 -4.34 6.90 3.01
C LEU A 75 -5.84 7.05 3.19
N MET A 76 -6.45 6.10 3.90
CA MET A 76 -7.85 6.23 4.29
C MET A 76 -7.99 7.28 5.39
N GLU A 77 -8.82 8.29 5.17
CA GLU A 77 -9.13 9.32 6.14
C GLU A 77 -9.85 8.73 7.37
N VAL A 78 -9.56 9.29 8.55
CA VAL A 78 -10.31 8.93 9.76
C VAL A 78 -11.75 9.38 9.60
N VAL A 79 -12.69 8.48 9.90
CA VAL A 79 -14.12 8.75 9.81
C VAL A 79 -14.48 9.89 10.77
N PRO A 80 -15.26 10.90 10.32
CA PRO A 80 -15.72 11.98 11.21
C PRO A 80 -16.43 11.45 12.46
N GLY A 81 -16.00 11.93 13.62
CA GLY A 81 -16.51 11.48 14.91
C GLY A 81 -15.76 10.31 15.54
N ASP A 82 -14.89 9.66 14.81
CA ASP A 82 -13.99 8.65 15.35
C ASP A 82 -12.79 9.35 16.01
N ASN A 83 -12.60 9.12 17.29
CA ASN A 83 -11.53 9.78 18.06
C ASN A 83 -10.31 8.85 18.14
N VAL A 84 -9.62 8.71 17.01
CA VAL A 84 -8.46 7.82 16.85
C VAL A 84 -7.24 8.61 16.44
N GLU A 85 -6.11 8.37 17.13
CA GLU A 85 -4.80 8.83 16.69
C GLU A 85 -4.21 7.84 15.68
N THR A 86 -3.42 8.35 14.76
CA THR A 86 -2.83 7.58 13.66
C THR A 86 -1.30 7.73 13.61
N PRO A 87 -0.58 7.32 14.66
CA PRO A 87 0.89 7.47 14.68
C PRO A 87 1.59 6.70 13.57
N ILE A 88 0.97 5.64 13.05
CA ILE A 88 1.54 4.88 11.93
C ILE A 88 1.64 5.71 10.65
N TRP A 89 0.83 6.74 10.48
CA TRP A 89 0.93 7.62 9.31
C TRP A 89 2.26 8.38 9.26
N ASP A 90 2.83 8.72 10.42
CA ASP A 90 4.17 9.32 10.51
C ASP A 90 5.25 8.33 10.10
N GLU A 91 5.09 7.06 10.45
CA GLU A 91 5.99 5.99 9.99
C GLU A 91 5.91 5.83 8.48
N PHE A 92 4.71 5.80 7.91
CA PHE A 92 4.51 5.73 6.46
C PHE A 92 5.18 6.92 5.75
N ALA A 93 5.00 8.12 6.25
CA ALA A 93 5.59 9.33 5.68
C ALA A 93 7.13 9.25 5.67
N LYS A 94 7.73 8.77 6.74
CA LYS A 94 9.19 8.58 6.83
C LYS A 94 9.70 7.53 5.85
N ILE A 95 9.01 6.41 5.71
CA ILE A 95 9.36 5.34 4.77
C ILE A 95 9.28 5.85 3.33
N ILE A 96 8.20 6.54 2.99
CA ILE A 96 8.01 7.10 1.64
C ILE A 96 9.11 8.13 1.33
N GLU A 97 9.38 9.03 2.27
CA GLU A 97 10.45 10.04 2.10
C GLU A 97 11.83 9.40 1.91
N LYS A 98 12.09 8.31 2.62
CA LYS A 98 13.35 7.56 2.49
C LYS A 98 13.53 6.98 1.08
N HIS A 99 12.49 6.42 0.50
CA HIS A 99 12.56 5.76 -0.81
C HIS A 99 12.41 6.73 -1.99
N GLN A 100 11.51 7.70 -1.86
CA GLN A 100 11.22 8.66 -2.93
C GLN A 100 10.90 10.03 -2.34
N PRO A 101 11.93 10.85 -2.05
CA PRO A 101 11.75 12.17 -1.43
C PRO A 101 10.81 13.09 -2.21
N GLY A 102 10.01 13.87 -1.49
CA GLY A 102 9.10 14.84 -2.08
C GLY A 102 7.79 14.25 -2.58
N THR A 103 7.50 12.98 -2.27
CA THR A 103 6.24 12.35 -2.64
C THR A 103 5.08 12.90 -1.80
N THR A 104 4.01 13.30 -2.44
CA THR A 104 2.79 13.79 -1.78
C THR A 104 1.87 12.62 -1.43
N ILE A 105 1.31 12.68 -0.22
CA ILE A 105 0.31 11.73 0.29
C ILE A 105 -1.04 12.46 0.32
N ARG A 106 -2.09 11.84 -0.23
CA ARG A 106 -3.46 12.33 -0.10
C ARG A 106 -4.27 11.47 0.87
N HIS A 107 -5.29 12.05 1.46
CA HIS A 107 -6.23 11.37 2.33
C HIS A 107 -7.58 11.22 1.63
N VAL A 108 -8.14 10.01 1.64
CA VAL A 108 -9.35 9.66 0.91
C VAL A 108 -10.42 9.20 1.87
N GLU A 109 -11.61 9.74 1.74
CA GLU A 109 -12.77 9.32 2.54
C GLU A 109 -12.96 7.79 2.45
N ARG A 110 -13.43 7.18 3.55
CA ARG A 110 -13.49 5.72 3.72
C ARG A 110 -14.12 4.98 2.56
N PHE A 111 -15.32 5.35 2.14
CA PHE A 111 -16.04 4.62 1.08
C PHE A 111 -15.43 4.86 -0.30
N SER A 112 -14.94 6.06 -0.56
CA SER A 112 -14.15 6.36 -1.76
C SER A 112 -12.85 5.56 -1.79
N PHE A 113 -12.21 5.37 -0.64
CA PHE A 113 -11.04 4.52 -0.52
C PHE A 113 -11.36 3.07 -0.90
N TYR A 114 -12.45 2.51 -0.39
CA TYR A 114 -12.89 1.16 -0.78
C TYR A 114 -13.18 1.05 -2.27
N ASP A 115 -13.81 2.05 -2.87
CA ASP A 115 -14.08 2.07 -4.31
C ASP A 115 -12.78 2.09 -5.13
N GLU A 116 -11.80 2.88 -4.72
CA GLU A 116 -10.47 2.88 -5.34
C GLU A 116 -9.73 1.55 -5.12
N ALA A 117 -9.79 1.00 -3.91
CA ALA A 117 -9.16 -0.29 -3.59
C ALA A 117 -9.71 -1.44 -4.43
N LYS A 118 -11.00 -1.45 -4.76
CA LYS A 118 -11.61 -2.44 -5.65
C LYS A 118 -11.06 -2.39 -7.07
N LYS A 119 -10.47 -1.28 -7.49
CA LYS A 119 -9.86 -1.10 -8.81
C LYS A 119 -8.36 -1.41 -8.80
N CYS A 120 -7.77 -1.72 -7.64
CA CYS A 120 -6.36 -2.06 -7.54
C CYS A 120 -6.05 -3.37 -8.29
N TYR A 121 -4.85 -3.42 -8.86
CA TYR A 121 -4.33 -4.62 -9.50
C TYR A 121 -4.26 -5.79 -8.52
N ALA A 122 -3.83 -5.53 -7.29
CA ALA A 122 -3.72 -6.52 -6.24
C ALA A 122 -3.99 -5.93 -4.85
N VAL A 123 -4.33 -6.81 -3.92
CA VAL A 123 -4.56 -6.50 -2.50
C VAL A 123 -3.54 -7.25 -1.66
N ILE A 124 -2.85 -6.53 -0.79
CA ILE A 124 -1.91 -7.10 0.18
C ILE A 124 -2.58 -7.10 1.56
N SER A 125 -2.76 -8.29 2.12
CA SER A 125 -3.28 -8.48 3.48
C SER A 125 -2.12 -8.46 4.47
N THR A 126 -2.29 -7.76 5.59
CA THR A 126 -1.33 -7.75 6.70
C THR A 126 -1.99 -8.09 8.02
N GLY A 127 -1.18 -8.32 9.04
CA GLY A 127 -1.63 -8.46 10.43
C GLY A 127 -1.52 -7.16 11.24
N GLU A 128 -1.44 -6.00 10.58
CA GLU A 128 -1.32 -4.71 11.24
C GLU A 128 -2.48 -4.46 12.21
N THR A 129 -2.15 -4.10 13.44
CA THR A 129 -3.15 -3.82 14.49
C THR A 129 -3.50 -2.33 14.61
N ALA A 130 -2.68 -1.45 14.06
CA ALA A 130 -2.99 -0.01 14.02
C ALA A 130 -4.21 0.25 13.15
N LEU A 131 -5.08 1.14 13.62
CA LEU A 131 -6.28 1.53 12.89
C LEU A 131 -5.92 2.51 11.76
N TYR A 132 -6.71 2.49 10.69
CA TYR A 132 -6.52 3.35 9.50
C TYR A 132 -5.13 3.21 8.86
N ALA A 133 -4.54 2.03 8.97
CA ALA A 133 -3.24 1.71 8.38
C ALA A 133 -3.40 1.13 6.96
N ASN A 134 -4.24 1.75 6.15
CA ASN A 134 -4.55 1.29 4.79
C ASN A 134 -3.93 2.26 3.77
N VAL A 135 -3.15 1.72 2.85
CA VAL A 135 -2.36 2.50 1.90
C VAL A 135 -2.61 2.02 0.47
N ILE A 136 -2.90 2.94 -0.44
CA ILE A 136 -2.89 2.66 -1.88
C ILE A 136 -1.66 3.32 -2.50
N LEU A 137 -0.92 2.55 -3.30
CA LEU A 137 0.25 3.00 -4.04
C LEU A 137 -0.04 2.97 -5.55
N GLN A 138 0.29 4.04 -6.27
CA GLN A 138 0.22 4.07 -7.73
C GLN A 138 1.61 3.90 -8.32
N LYS A 139 1.74 2.92 -9.21
CA LYS A 139 3.03 2.57 -9.83
C LYS A 139 3.41 3.58 -10.90
N GLY A 140 4.64 4.05 -10.80
CA GLY A 140 5.28 4.90 -11.78
C GLY A 140 6.17 4.16 -12.76
N VAL A 141 7.16 4.87 -13.28
CA VAL A 141 8.13 4.35 -14.24
C VAL A 141 9.54 4.40 -13.67
N VAL A 142 10.34 3.41 -14.03
CA VAL A 142 11.80 3.42 -13.77
C VAL A 142 12.46 4.17 -14.92
N LYS A 143 13.25 5.19 -14.62
CA LYS A 143 13.98 6.01 -15.60
C LYS A 143 15.46 5.70 -15.59
#